data_d5d970ed688122c0056b8c06eef48986
#
_entry.id   d5d970ed688122c0056b8c06eef48986
#
_cell.length_a   1.000
_cell.length_b   1.000
_cell.length_c   1.000
_cell.angle_alpha   90.00
_cell.angle_beta   90.00
_cell.angle_gamma   90.00
#
_symmetry.space_group_name_H-M   'P 1'
#
loop_
_entity.id
_entity.type
_entity.pdbx_description
1 polymer ?
#
loop_
_entity_poly.entity_id
_entity_poly.type
_entity_poly.pdbx_seq_one_letter_code
_entity_poly.pdbx_strand_id
1 'polypeptide(L)'
;MEMNQIRYPFAGLDGCDDPVLPAVTIVPEKDVFDCDVFIFCASKGVPPVGAGGDVRMAQLEANRSLVAHYAALARQAGFGGQVCIVSDPVDPLCRAFLTASGLHPSQIQGYGLGVMHARACYYAKKDPRFAHYLQEGRAFGPHGVDLVIADRLDGYDDALSRELTDLVVHANIAV
;
A
#
# COMPACT_ATOMS: atom_id res chain seq x y z
N MET A 1 10.34 1.97 -21.39
CA MET A 1 11.59 2.74 -21.64
C MET A 1 11.87 3.72 -20.49
N GLU A 2 10.89 4.51 -20.05
CA GLU A 2 11.03 5.49 -18.95
C GLU A 2 11.49 4.88 -17.62
N MET A 3 10.97 3.72 -17.22
CA MET A 3 11.38 3.04 -16.00
C MET A 3 12.89 2.75 -15.94
N ASN A 4 13.52 2.50 -17.09
CA ASN A 4 14.97 2.28 -17.13
C ASN A 4 15.78 3.58 -17.04
N GLN A 5 15.15 4.74 -17.24
CA GLN A 5 15.81 6.04 -17.11
C GLN A 5 15.90 6.50 -15.65
N ILE A 6 14.96 6.08 -14.81
CA ILE A 6 14.89 6.48 -13.40
C ILE A 6 15.52 5.47 -12.43
N ARG A 7 16.17 4.42 -12.93
CA ARG A 7 16.83 3.40 -12.11
C ARG A 7 18.14 3.85 -11.46
N TYR A 8 18.62 5.03 -11.80
CA TYR A 8 19.83 5.59 -11.22
C TYR A 8 19.48 6.31 -9.91
N PRO A 9 20.24 6.08 -8.82
CA PRO A 9 20.01 6.79 -7.57
C PRO A 9 20.21 8.29 -7.76
N PHE A 10 19.46 9.09 -7.00
CA PHE A 10 19.66 10.53 -6.99
C PHE A 10 21.02 10.83 -6.34
N ALA A 11 21.90 11.51 -7.06
CA ALA A 11 23.15 12.02 -6.49
C ALA A 11 22.84 12.95 -5.31
N GLY A 12 23.39 12.67 -4.14
CA GLY A 12 23.26 13.53 -2.94
C GLY A 12 22.22 13.11 -1.91
N LEU A 13 21.59 11.95 -2.04
CA LEU A 13 20.92 11.35 -0.90
C LEU A 13 21.99 10.72 0.01
N ASP A 14 22.17 11.30 1.20
CA ASP A 14 23.13 10.81 2.19
C ASP A 14 22.90 9.31 2.47
N GLY A 15 23.96 8.52 2.30
CA GLY A 15 23.94 7.08 2.52
C GLY A 15 23.52 6.23 1.32
N CYS A 16 23.35 6.81 0.14
CA CYS A 16 23.11 6.07 -1.10
C CYS A 16 24.44 5.82 -1.84
N ASP A 17 25.24 4.89 -1.32
CA ASP A 17 26.24 4.16 -2.12
C ASP A 17 25.58 3.06 -2.93
N ASP A 18 24.27 3.18 -3.20
CA ASP A 18 23.48 2.13 -3.79
C ASP A 18 23.85 1.90 -5.25
N PRO A 19 24.05 0.63 -5.63
CA PRO A 19 24.26 0.28 -7.02
C PRO A 19 23.06 0.70 -7.86
N VAL A 20 23.30 0.94 -9.13
CA VAL A 20 22.24 1.19 -10.12
C VAL A 20 21.17 0.10 -9.99
N LEU A 21 19.91 0.47 -9.84
CA LEU A 21 18.80 -0.46 -9.75
C LEU A 21 18.76 -1.40 -10.98
N PRO A 22 18.31 -2.65 -10.83
CA PRO A 22 18.20 -3.59 -11.94
C PRO A 22 17.39 -3.02 -13.10
N ALA A 23 17.70 -3.46 -14.31
CA ALA A 23 16.93 -3.06 -15.49
C ALA A 23 15.51 -3.63 -15.42
N VAL A 24 14.54 -2.81 -15.83
CA VAL A 24 13.14 -3.22 -15.96
C VAL A 24 12.93 -3.86 -17.33
N THR A 25 12.34 -5.03 -17.34
CA THR A 25 12.00 -5.79 -18.53
C THR A 25 10.48 -5.96 -18.63
N ILE A 26 9.93 -5.74 -19.81
CA ILE A 26 8.52 -6.05 -20.09
C ILE A 26 8.43 -7.54 -20.42
N VAL A 27 7.62 -8.27 -19.67
CA VAL A 27 7.37 -9.69 -19.91
C VAL A 27 5.95 -9.91 -20.47
N PRO A 28 5.73 -10.97 -21.24
CA PRO A 28 4.40 -11.38 -21.62
C PRO A 28 3.55 -11.75 -20.38
N GLU A 29 2.24 -11.54 -20.44
CA GLU A 29 1.34 -11.81 -19.33
C GLU A 29 1.44 -13.26 -18.80
N LYS A 30 1.63 -14.22 -19.69
CA LYS A 30 1.78 -15.65 -19.32
C LYS A 30 2.99 -15.92 -18.42
N ASP A 31 4.00 -15.06 -18.45
CA ASP A 31 5.26 -15.21 -17.74
C ASP A 31 5.32 -14.31 -16.47
N VAL A 32 4.22 -13.61 -16.15
CA VAL A 32 4.18 -12.62 -15.05
C VAL A 32 4.40 -13.24 -13.67
N PHE A 33 4.17 -14.54 -13.51
CA PHE A 33 4.39 -15.32 -12.30
C PHE A 33 5.68 -16.15 -12.32
N ASP A 34 6.56 -15.98 -13.30
CA ASP A 34 7.94 -16.48 -13.27
C ASP A 34 8.83 -15.51 -12.45
N CYS A 35 8.54 -15.44 -11.15
CA CYS A 35 9.18 -14.53 -10.21
C CYS A 35 8.98 -15.03 -8.76
N ASP A 36 9.76 -14.49 -7.83
CA ASP A 36 9.61 -14.77 -6.39
C ASP A 36 8.57 -13.84 -5.72
N VAL A 37 8.40 -12.63 -6.26
CA VAL A 37 7.50 -11.61 -5.71
C VAL A 37 6.68 -10.99 -6.83
N PHE A 38 5.36 -11.12 -6.73
CA PHE A 38 4.41 -10.46 -7.61
C PHE A 38 3.77 -9.26 -6.90
N ILE A 39 3.87 -8.07 -7.50
CA ILE A 39 3.30 -6.84 -6.94
C ILE A 39 2.08 -6.43 -7.76
N PHE A 40 0.92 -6.45 -7.13
CA PHE A 40 -0.32 -5.98 -7.73
C PHE A 40 -0.55 -4.50 -7.40
N CYS A 41 -0.27 -3.64 -8.38
CA CYS A 41 -0.45 -2.18 -8.29
C CYS A 41 -1.39 -1.62 -9.38
N ALA A 42 -2.14 -2.50 -10.06
CA ALA A 42 -3.04 -2.12 -11.14
C ALA A 42 -4.42 -1.69 -10.60
N SER A 43 -5.07 -0.75 -11.29
CA SER A 43 -6.44 -0.33 -11.01
C SER A 43 -7.17 0.02 -12.31
N LYS A 44 -8.46 -0.33 -12.40
CA LYS A 44 -9.32 0.05 -13.53
C LYS A 44 -9.82 1.49 -13.48
N GLY A 45 -9.67 2.14 -12.35
CA GLY A 45 -10.08 3.53 -12.20
C GLY A 45 -9.97 3.99 -10.75
N VAL A 46 -9.78 5.28 -10.60
CA VAL A 46 -9.85 5.98 -9.32
C VAL A 46 -11.08 6.89 -9.39
N PRO A 47 -12.02 6.76 -8.45
CA PRO A 47 -13.17 7.67 -8.40
C PRO A 47 -12.69 9.13 -8.32
N PRO A 48 -13.38 10.06 -8.97
CA PRO A 48 -13.04 11.48 -8.89
C PRO A 48 -13.17 11.99 -7.45
N VAL A 49 -12.36 12.99 -7.11
CA VAL A 49 -12.47 13.68 -5.81
C VAL A 49 -13.88 14.21 -5.63
N GLY A 50 -14.51 13.92 -4.49
CA GLY A 50 -15.89 14.32 -4.20
C GLY A 50 -16.97 13.38 -4.77
N ALA A 51 -16.60 12.22 -5.31
CA ALA A 51 -17.56 11.19 -5.69
C ALA A 51 -18.43 10.79 -4.49
N GLY A 52 -19.74 10.82 -4.66
CA GLY A 52 -20.68 10.37 -3.63
C GLY A 52 -20.73 8.84 -3.51
N GLY A 53 -21.19 8.33 -2.36
CA GLY A 53 -21.34 6.91 -2.10
C GLY A 53 -20.09 6.24 -1.52
N ASP A 54 -20.13 4.92 -1.45
CA ASP A 54 -18.99 4.14 -0.97
C ASP A 54 -17.94 3.97 -2.08
N VAL A 55 -17.02 4.92 -2.14
CA VAL A 55 -15.93 5.00 -3.13
C VAL A 55 -15.06 3.73 -3.10
N ARG A 56 -14.86 3.13 -1.92
CA ARG A 56 -14.01 1.93 -1.77
C ARG A 56 -14.68 0.68 -2.31
N MET A 57 -15.98 0.54 -2.05
CA MET A 57 -16.73 -0.58 -2.63
C MET A 57 -16.83 -0.47 -4.15
N ALA A 58 -16.98 0.74 -4.69
CA ALA A 58 -16.95 0.97 -6.14
C ALA A 58 -15.58 0.60 -6.75
N GLN A 59 -14.48 0.95 -6.08
CA GLN A 59 -13.13 0.54 -6.51
C GLN A 59 -12.94 -0.97 -6.42
N LEU A 60 -13.43 -1.62 -5.36
CA LEU A 60 -13.37 -3.06 -5.23
C LEU A 60 -14.07 -3.76 -6.39
N GLU A 61 -15.29 -3.35 -6.70
CA GLU A 61 -16.05 -3.96 -7.80
C GLU A 61 -15.37 -3.73 -9.16
N ALA A 62 -14.83 -2.53 -9.41
CA ALA A 62 -14.07 -2.24 -10.62
C ALA A 62 -12.82 -3.13 -10.77
N ASN A 63 -12.15 -3.42 -9.66
CA ASN A 63 -10.90 -4.17 -9.64
C ASN A 63 -11.09 -5.69 -9.47
N ARG A 64 -12.28 -6.16 -9.08
CA ARG A 64 -12.57 -7.57 -8.80
C ARG A 64 -12.21 -8.50 -9.97
N SER A 65 -12.58 -8.13 -11.18
CA SER A 65 -12.29 -8.95 -12.37
C SER A 65 -10.79 -9.00 -12.67
N LEU A 66 -10.07 -7.91 -12.40
CA LEU A 66 -8.62 -7.84 -12.59
C LEU A 66 -7.90 -8.75 -11.58
N VAL A 67 -8.30 -8.68 -10.32
CA VAL A 67 -7.77 -9.56 -9.26
C VAL A 67 -8.05 -11.03 -9.57
N ALA A 68 -9.29 -11.36 -9.99
CA ALA A 68 -9.66 -12.73 -10.34
C ALA A 68 -8.83 -13.27 -11.51
N HIS A 69 -8.54 -12.43 -12.50
CA HIS A 69 -7.70 -12.78 -13.63
C HIS A 69 -6.28 -13.16 -13.20
N TYR A 70 -5.60 -12.28 -12.47
CA TYR A 70 -4.23 -12.56 -12.01
C TYR A 70 -4.16 -13.68 -10.97
N ALA A 71 -5.16 -13.83 -10.12
CA ALA A 71 -5.25 -14.96 -9.21
C ALA A 71 -5.38 -16.30 -9.95
N ALA A 72 -6.12 -16.33 -11.08
CA ALA A 72 -6.21 -17.50 -11.93
C ALA A 72 -4.87 -17.83 -12.61
N LEU A 73 -4.15 -16.81 -13.09
CA LEU A 73 -2.81 -16.98 -13.66
C LEU A 73 -1.81 -17.51 -12.62
N ALA A 74 -1.82 -16.97 -11.40
CA ALA A 74 -0.98 -17.44 -10.30
C ALA A 74 -1.22 -18.94 -10.02
N ARG A 75 -2.49 -19.35 -9.96
CA ARG A 75 -2.86 -20.76 -9.78
C ARG A 75 -2.40 -21.63 -10.94
N GLN A 76 -2.59 -21.18 -12.18
CA GLN A 76 -2.17 -21.93 -13.38
C GLN A 76 -0.65 -22.11 -13.45
N ALA A 77 0.10 -21.09 -13.03
CA ALA A 77 1.56 -21.13 -12.96
C ALA A 77 2.08 -21.97 -11.78
N GLY A 78 1.23 -22.41 -10.85
CA GLY A 78 1.68 -23.05 -9.61
C GLY A 78 2.54 -22.11 -8.76
N PHE A 79 2.21 -20.80 -8.75
CA PHE A 79 3.01 -19.78 -8.10
C PHE A 79 3.25 -20.06 -6.62
N GLY A 80 4.51 -20.17 -6.22
CA GLY A 80 4.93 -20.45 -4.84
C GLY A 80 5.52 -19.26 -4.09
N GLY A 81 5.59 -18.09 -4.74
CA GLY A 81 6.20 -16.88 -4.20
C GLY A 81 5.23 -16.02 -3.37
N GLN A 82 5.60 -14.76 -3.19
CA GLN A 82 4.88 -13.77 -2.41
C GLN A 82 4.05 -12.84 -3.30
N VAL A 83 2.79 -12.65 -2.95
CA VAL A 83 1.89 -11.65 -3.58
C VAL A 83 1.80 -10.41 -2.68
N CYS A 84 2.12 -9.25 -3.24
CA CYS A 84 2.07 -7.96 -2.57
C CYS A 84 0.95 -7.11 -3.19
N ILE A 85 -0.10 -6.83 -2.44
CA ILE A 85 -1.21 -5.97 -2.89
C ILE A 85 -0.97 -4.53 -2.44
N VAL A 86 -0.85 -3.63 -3.41
CA VAL A 86 -0.60 -2.18 -3.19
C VAL A 86 -1.80 -1.34 -3.61
N SER A 87 -2.66 -1.86 -4.49
CA SER A 87 -3.86 -1.16 -4.96
C SER A 87 -4.95 -1.07 -3.91
N ASP A 88 -5.72 0.01 -3.95
CA ASP A 88 -6.90 0.21 -3.10
C ASP A 88 -8.16 -0.51 -3.67
N PRO A 89 -9.03 -0.97 -2.77
CA PRO A 89 -8.89 -1.08 -1.31
C PRO A 89 -8.05 -2.31 -0.93
N VAL A 90 -6.94 -2.10 -0.23
CA VAL A 90 -5.88 -3.09 0.01
C VAL A 90 -6.41 -4.39 0.63
N ASP A 91 -7.05 -4.31 1.81
CA ASP A 91 -7.50 -5.50 2.55
C ASP A 91 -8.57 -6.31 1.80
N PRO A 92 -9.62 -5.69 1.23
CA PRO A 92 -10.58 -6.39 0.39
C PRO A 92 -9.97 -7.06 -0.84
N LEU A 93 -8.98 -6.43 -1.49
CA LEU A 93 -8.27 -7.01 -2.63
C LEU A 93 -7.38 -8.17 -2.23
N CYS A 94 -6.69 -8.10 -1.08
CA CYS A 94 -5.95 -9.23 -0.50
C CYS A 94 -6.88 -10.44 -0.30
N ARG A 95 -8.05 -10.22 0.31
CA ARG A 95 -9.05 -11.27 0.52
C ARG A 95 -9.58 -11.85 -0.79
N ALA A 96 -9.85 -10.99 -1.77
CA ALA A 96 -10.32 -11.41 -3.08
C ALA A 96 -9.26 -12.25 -3.81
N PHE A 97 -7.99 -11.83 -3.78
CA PHE A 97 -6.89 -12.57 -4.38
C PHE A 97 -6.70 -13.92 -3.70
N LEU A 98 -6.67 -13.95 -2.37
CA LEU A 98 -6.56 -15.19 -1.58
C LEU A 98 -7.64 -16.21 -1.95
N THR A 99 -8.90 -15.76 -1.96
CA THR A 99 -10.05 -16.61 -2.27
C THR A 99 -9.98 -17.18 -3.70
N ALA A 100 -9.54 -16.37 -4.66
CA ALA A 100 -9.50 -16.75 -6.07
C ALA A 100 -8.27 -17.59 -6.46
N SER A 101 -7.12 -17.33 -5.82
CA SER A 101 -5.87 -18.03 -6.14
C SER A 101 -5.72 -19.39 -5.47
N GLY A 102 -6.27 -19.57 -4.27
CA GLY A 102 -6.04 -20.75 -3.43
C GLY A 102 -4.63 -20.80 -2.81
N LEU A 103 -3.88 -19.70 -2.85
CA LEU A 103 -2.58 -19.59 -2.18
C LEU A 103 -2.72 -19.65 -0.66
N HIS A 104 -1.64 -19.94 0.03
CA HIS A 104 -1.63 -19.89 1.49
C HIS A 104 -1.70 -18.43 1.99
N PRO A 105 -2.41 -18.11 3.08
CA PRO A 105 -2.52 -16.75 3.59
C PRO A 105 -1.19 -16.04 3.83
N SER A 106 -0.13 -16.75 4.23
CA SER A 106 1.21 -16.19 4.43
C SER A 106 1.88 -15.71 3.14
N GLN A 107 1.36 -16.10 1.98
CA GLN A 107 1.88 -15.67 0.69
C GLN A 107 1.26 -14.34 0.21
N ILE A 108 0.26 -13.80 0.91
CA ILE A 108 -0.43 -12.59 0.49
C ILE A 108 -0.26 -11.51 1.55
N GLN A 109 0.30 -10.39 1.15
CA GLN A 109 0.51 -9.23 2.01
C GLN A 109 -0.09 -7.97 1.38
N GLY A 110 -0.78 -7.17 2.20
CA GLY A 110 -1.28 -5.86 1.84
C GLY A 110 -0.36 -4.73 2.30
N TYR A 111 -0.14 -3.76 1.44
CA TYR A 111 0.74 -2.61 1.72
C TYR A 111 -0.05 -1.30 1.63
N GLY A 112 -0.54 -0.82 2.76
CA GLY A 112 -1.28 0.45 2.87
C GLY A 112 -0.82 1.30 4.06
N LEU A 113 -0.45 0.66 5.17
CA LEU A 113 -0.08 1.35 6.41
C LEU A 113 1.22 2.16 6.30
N GLY A 114 2.13 1.81 5.39
CA GLY A 114 3.35 2.58 5.17
C GLY A 114 3.09 4.03 4.75
N VAL A 115 2.09 4.25 3.89
CA VAL A 115 1.66 5.60 3.48
C VAL A 115 1.06 6.34 4.67
N MET A 116 0.24 5.68 5.49
CA MET A 116 -0.37 6.27 6.68
C MET A 116 0.68 6.65 7.72
N HIS A 117 1.66 5.79 7.94
CA HIS A 117 2.82 6.09 8.78
C HIS A 117 3.60 7.31 8.26
N ALA A 118 3.88 7.37 6.97
CA ALA A 118 4.60 8.51 6.37
C ALA A 118 3.83 9.83 6.55
N ARG A 119 2.49 9.83 6.37
CA ARG A 119 1.64 10.99 6.64
C ARG A 119 1.68 11.40 8.10
N ALA A 120 1.60 10.44 9.03
CA ALA A 120 1.71 10.71 10.46
C ALA A 120 3.07 11.33 10.82
N CYS A 121 4.17 10.81 10.27
CA CYS A 121 5.49 11.41 10.42
C CYS A 121 5.56 12.85 9.89
N TYR A 122 4.90 13.12 8.77
CA TYR A 122 4.85 14.48 8.21
C TYR A 122 4.17 15.45 9.18
N TYR A 123 3.02 15.10 9.76
CA TYR A 123 2.34 15.94 10.74
C TYR A 123 3.13 16.05 12.03
N ALA A 124 3.73 14.96 12.51
CA ALA A 124 4.56 14.94 13.71
C ALA A 124 5.81 15.82 13.62
N LYS A 125 6.35 16.01 12.42
CA LYS A 125 7.44 16.97 12.19
C LYS A 125 6.98 18.43 12.17
N LYS A 126 5.70 18.67 11.89
CA LYS A 126 5.14 20.03 11.80
C LYS A 126 4.54 20.53 13.10
N ASP A 127 4.01 19.64 13.94
CA ASP A 127 3.34 19.97 15.19
C ASP A 127 4.02 19.23 16.35
N PRO A 128 4.67 19.98 17.28
CA PRO A 128 5.38 19.40 18.42
C PRO A 128 4.50 18.53 19.32
N ARG A 129 3.17 18.70 19.33
CA ARG A 129 2.25 17.88 20.10
C ARG A 129 2.30 16.41 19.69
N PHE A 130 2.60 16.14 18.41
CA PHE A 130 2.70 14.79 17.86
C PHE A 130 4.15 14.27 17.80
N ALA A 131 5.13 14.97 18.33
CA ALA A 131 6.54 14.63 18.17
C ALA A 131 6.91 13.23 18.66
N HIS A 132 6.22 12.70 19.67
CA HIS A 132 6.40 11.33 20.16
C HIS A 132 6.18 10.27 19.10
N TYR A 133 5.29 10.54 18.14
CA TYR A 133 5.02 9.60 17.04
C TYR A 133 6.27 9.21 16.25
N LEU A 134 7.21 10.12 16.09
CA LEU A 134 8.44 9.88 15.29
C LEU A 134 9.32 8.75 15.86
N GLN A 135 9.22 8.48 17.16
CA GLN A 135 10.03 7.46 17.83
C GLN A 135 9.21 6.25 18.30
N GLU A 136 8.05 6.53 18.87
CA GLU A 136 7.24 5.56 19.61
C GLU A 136 5.92 5.23 18.92
N GLY A 137 5.48 6.07 17.96
CA GLY A 137 4.20 5.92 17.28
C GLY A 137 4.10 4.70 16.38
N ARG A 138 2.86 4.22 16.20
CA ARG A 138 2.53 3.10 15.31
C ARG A 138 1.20 3.34 14.62
N ALA A 139 1.08 2.76 13.41
CA ALA A 139 -0.17 2.72 12.67
C ALA A 139 -0.76 1.29 12.75
N PHE A 140 -2.04 1.20 13.05
CA PHE A 140 -2.78 -0.06 13.16
C PHE A 140 -4.08 -0.02 12.37
N GLY A 141 -4.59 -1.20 12.01
CA GLY A 141 -5.86 -1.34 11.31
C GLY A 141 -5.73 -1.31 9.80
N PRO A 142 -6.85 -1.18 9.08
CA PRO A 142 -6.88 -1.15 7.62
C PRO A 142 -6.39 0.20 7.09
N HIS A 143 -6.04 0.22 5.81
CA HIS A 143 -5.83 1.47 5.08
C HIS A 143 -7.18 2.19 4.89
N GLY A 144 -7.67 2.90 5.90
CA GLY A 144 -8.95 3.58 5.80
C GLY A 144 -9.62 4.02 7.10
N VAL A 145 -10.96 3.91 7.14
CA VAL A 145 -11.81 4.53 8.17
C VAL A 145 -11.52 4.00 9.58
N ASP A 146 -11.15 2.72 9.70
CA ASP A 146 -10.85 2.10 11.00
C ASP A 146 -9.34 2.13 11.32
N LEU A 147 -8.58 3.00 10.66
CA LEU A 147 -7.18 3.26 10.96
C LEU A 147 -7.04 3.87 12.35
N VAL A 148 -6.02 3.44 13.08
CA VAL A 148 -5.58 4.04 14.34
C VAL A 148 -4.12 4.44 14.21
N ILE A 149 -3.84 5.72 14.39
CA ILE A 149 -2.49 6.25 14.53
C ILE A 149 -2.23 6.47 16.02
N ALA A 150 -1.58 5.50 16.66
CA ALA A 150 -1.20 5.64 18.07
C ALA A 150 0.01 6.58 18.19
N ASP A 151 -0.13 7.67 18.94
CA ASP A 151 0.94 8.65 19.16
C ASP A 151 2.17 8.00 19.83
N ARG A 152 1.92 7.07 20.73
CA ARG A 152 2.89 6.21 21.40
C ARG A 152 2.21 4.93 21.90
N LEU A 153 2.98 3.90 22.21
CA LEU A 153 2.44 2.65 22.78
C LEU A 153 2.40 2.69 24.31
N ASP A 154 3.44 3.24 24.90
CA ASP A 154 3.53 3.41 26.35
C ASP A 154 3.08 4.82 26.73
N GLY A 155 2.06 4.91 27.58
CA GLY A 155 1.43 6.20 27.91
C GLY A 155 0.57 6.78 26.77
N TYR A 156 -0.14 5.93 26.03
CA TYR A 156 -1.03 6.29 24.92
C TYR A 156 -2.00 7.41 25.30
N ASP A 157 -2.07 8.44 24.45
CA ASP A 157 -3.00 9.56 24.56
C ASP A 157 -4.09 9.43 23.49
N ASP A 158 -5.30 9.06 23.90
CA ASP A 158 -6.42 8.81 22.99
C ASP A 158 -6.84 10.08 22.22
N ALA A 159 -6.77 11.24 22.86
CA ALA A 159 -7.17 12.50 22.22
C ALA A 159 -6.17 12.92 21.12
N LEU A 160 -4.88 12.87 21.41
CA LEU A 160 -3.83 13.15 20.42
C LEU A 160 -3.83 12.12 19.28
N SER A 161 -4.00 10.84 19.62
CA SER A 161 -4.06 9.77 18.61
C SER A 161 -5.26 9.90 17.69
N ARG A 162 -6.42 10.29 18.18
CA ARG A 162 -7.61 10.55 17.35
C ARG A 162 -7.40 11.74 16.44
N GLU A 163 -6.85 12.85 16.95
CA GLU A 163 -6.56 14.05 16.17
C GLU A 163 -5.56 13.72 15.04
N LEU A 164 -4.47 13.02 15.37
CA LEU A 164 -3.47 12.62 14.37
C LEU A 164 -4.04 11.63 13.35
N THR A 165 -4.88 10.70 13.79
CA THR A 165 -5.57 9.76 12.89
C THR A 165 -6.45 10.50 11.88
N ASP A 166 -7.23 11.48 12.34
CA ASP A 166 -8.11 12.28 11.49
C ASP A 166 -7.31 13.06 10.42
N LEU A 167 -6.22 13.71 10.84
CA LEU A 167 -5.30 14.38 9.92
C LEU A 167 -4.73 13.44 8.86
N VAL A 168 -4.33 12.23 9.26
CA VAL A 168 -3.73 11.24 8.35
C VAL A 168 -4.74 10.67 7.37
N VAL A 169 -5.94 10.35 7.82
CA VAL A 169 -7.01 9.80 6.97
C VAL A 169 -7.43 10.80 5.89
N HIS A 170 -7.52 12.09 6.24
CA HIS A 170 -7.99 13.15 5.35
C HIS A 170 -6.85 13.88 4.59
N ALA A 171 -5.61 13.45 4.75
CA ALA A 171 -4.45 14.13 4.14
C ALA A 171 -4.51 14.25 2.61
N ASN A 172 -5.20 13.33 1.93
CA ASN A 172 -5.37 13.36 0.47
C ASN A 172 -6.45 14.36 -0.01
N ILE A 173 -7.22 14.93 0.92
CA ILE A 173 -8.25 15.92 0.60
C ILE A 173 -7.71 17.34 0.79
N ALA A 174 -6.64 17.49 1.57
CA ALA A 174 -6.04 18.78 1.92
C ALA A 174 -4.98 19.27 0.90
N VAL A 175 -4.83 18.59 -0.24
CA VAL A 175 -3.86 18.91 -1.30
C VAL A 175 -4.54 19.57 -2.49
#